data_819d995f5191a6222db2e1f33f512d51
#
_entry.id   819d995f5191a6222db2e1f33f512d51
#
_cell.length_a   1.000
_cell.length_b   1.000
_cell.length_c   1.000
_cell.angle_alpha   90.00
_cell.angle_beta   90.00
_cell.angle_gamma   90.00
#
_symmetry.space_group_name_H-M   'P 1'
#
loop_
_entity.id
_entity.type
_entity.pdbx_description
1 polymer ?
#
loop_
_entity_poly.entity_id
_entity_poly.type
_entity_poly.pdbx_seq_one_letter_code
_entity_poly.pdbx_strand_id
1 'polypeptide(L)'
;ISIVLASAMTATCAACLSGCGGGASADSADAGEVNVYNWGEYISNGEDDSLDIIKEFEKRTNIKVNYTTYETNEELYNMLKNSNVSYDVVIPSEYMISRLIDEDMLLELNFDNIPNYDNLMDRFKKLACDPEGKYTVCYSWGVTGMVYDKTKVKTKPDSWDALWNKDLSGQILMFNNSRDAMAIAMQLEGIDPANCTKKDVDKA
;
A
#
# COMPACT_ATOMS: atom_id res chain seq x y z
N ILE A 1 -6.03 -47.99 -9.73
CA ILE A 1 -6.06 -48.46 -11.13
C ILE A 1 -5.64 -47.28 -11.99
N SER A 2 -4.45 -47.44 -12.58
CA SER A 2 -3.79 -46.49 -13.49
C SER A 2 -4.41 -46.56 -14.88
N ILE A 3 -4.53 -45.42 -15.55
CA ILE A 3 -4.48 -45.39 -17.03
C ILE A 3 -3.71 -44.14 -17.45
N VAL A 4 -2.54 -44.35 -18.01
CA VAL A 4 -1.71 -43.40 -18.77
C VAL A 4 -2.23 -43.40 -20.21
N LEU A 5 -2.44 -42.21 -20.77
CA LEU A 5 -2.54 -42.08 -22.24
C LEU A 5 -1.65 -40.93 -22.69
N ALA A 6 -0.51 -41.32 -23.26
CA ALA A 6 0.35 -40.44 -24.04
C ALA A 6 -0.17 -40.42 -25.49
N SER A 7 -0.29 -39.26 -26.07
CA SER A 7 -0.45 -39.08 -27.51
C SER A 7 0.49 -38.00 -28.01
N ALA A 8 1.54 -38.44 -28.65
CA ALA A 8 2.41 -37.61 -29.48
C ALA A 8 1.66 -37.24 -30.76
N MET A 9 1.76 -35.99 -31.20
CA MET A 9 1.46 -35.63 -32.60
C MET A 9 2.51 -34.68 -33.16
N THR A 10 3.04 -35.15 -34.20
CA THR A 10 4.16 -34.73 -35.02
C THR A 10 3.95 -33.38 -35.73
N ALA A 11 5.07 -32.71 -35.92
CA ALA A 11 5.28 -31.51 -36.72
C ALA A 11 4.90 -31.71 -38.20
N THR A 12 4.35 -30.65 -38.79
CA THR A 12 4.40 -30.47 -40.25
C THR A 12 4.74 -28.99 -40.52
N CYS A 13 5.96 -28.75 -40.97
CA CYS A 13 6.40 -27.53 -41.62
C CYS A 13 5.75 -27.40 -42.99
N ALA A 14 5.14 -26.29 -43.29
CA ALA A 14 4.93 -25.83 -44.65
C ALA A 14 5.29 -24.35 -44.75
N ALA A 15 6.41 -24.07 -45.38
CA ALA A 15 6.83 -22.75 -45.81
C ALA A 15 5.97 -22.30 -46.99
N CYS A 16 5.42 -21.09 -46.91
CA CYS A 16 5.04 -20.31 -48.08
C CYS A 16 5.60 -18.87 -47.91
N LEU A 17 6.64 -18.58 -48.69
CA LEU A 17 7.05 -17.22 -49.03
C LEU A 17 6.05 -16.65 -50.04
N SER A 18 5.58 -15.48 -49.81
CA SER A 18 5.59 -14.33 -50.73
C SER A 18 4.59 -13.26 -50.29
N GLY A 19 5.07 -12.04 -50.12
CA GLY A 19 4.57 -10.93 -50.90
C GLY A 19 4.20 -9.68 -50.08
N CYS A 20 5.09 -8.71 -50.10
CA CYS A 20 4.86 -7.26 -50.20
C CYS A 20 3.80 -6.55 -49.35
N GLY A 21 4.29 -5.62 -48.52
CA GLY A 21 3.80 -4.22 -48.52
C GLY A 21 2.54 -3.94 -47.70
N GLY A 22 2.74 -3.54 -46.46
CA GLY A 22 1.72 -2.90 -45.66
C GLY A 22 2.36 -2.55 -44.33
N GLY A 23 2.39 -1.27 -43.99
CA GLY A 23 2.92 -0.81 -42.68
C GLY A 23 2.25 -1.58 -41.55
N ALA A 24 2.98 -2.46 -40.92
CA ALA A 24 2.59 -3.04 -39.64
C ALA A 24 2.64 -1.90 -38.63
N SER A 25 1.46 -1.41 -38.25
CA SER A 25 1.29 -0.86 -36.91
C SER A 25 1.86 -1.93 -35.99
N ALA A 26 2.90 -1.62 -35.24
CA ALA A 26 3.31 -2.48 -34.16
C ALA A 26 2.09 -2.55 -33.21
N ASP A 27 1.35 -3.64 -33.27
CA ASP A 27 0.48 -4.03 -32.18
C ASP A 27 1.40 -4.10 -30.97
N SER A 28 1.29 -3.11 -30.10
CA SER A 28 1.96 -3.12 -28.82
C SER A 28 1.38 -4.33 -28.08
N ALA A 29 2.12 -5.43 -28.05
CA ALA A 29 1.75 -6.58 -27.25
C ALA A 29 1.47 -6.08 -25.84
N ASP A 30 0.35 -6.52 -25.28
CA ASP A 30 -0.01 -6.24 -23.89
C ASP A 30 1.18 -6.64 -23.01
N ALA A 31 1.74 -5.67 -22.26
CA ALA A 31 2.91 -5.90 -21.41
C ALA A 31 2.54 -6.59 -20.09
N GLY A 32 1.28 -6.99 -19.94
CA GLY A 32 0.76 -7.66 -18.76
C GLY A 32 -0.07 -6.77 -17.85
N GLU A 33 -0.39 -7.28 -16.67
CA GLU A 33 -1.16 -6.55 -15.67
C GLU A 33 -0.50 -6.59 -14.29
N VAL A 34 -0.79 -5.62 -13.45
CA VAL A 34 -0.35 -5.53 -12.07
C VAL A 34 -1.55 -5.26 -11.16
N ASN A 35 -1.64 -6.01 -10.06
CA ASN A 35 -2.69 -5.89 -9.06
C ASN A 35 -2.16 -5.08 -7.88
N VAL A 36 -2.74 -3.92 -7.64
CA VAL A 36 -2.32 -2.97 -6.59
C VAL A 36 -3.41 -2.84 -5.53
N TYR A 37 -3.02 -2.94 -4.26
CA TYR A 37 -3.92 -2.78 -3.12
C TYR A 37 -3.41 -1.66 -2.22
N ASN A 38 -4.14 -0.55 -2.17
CA ASN A 38 -3.73 0.68 -1.51
C ASN A 38 -4.86 1.32 -0.69
N TRP A 39 -4.54 2.33 0.09
CA TRP A 39 -5.50 3.20 0.76
C TRP A 39 -6.33 3.99 -0.25
N GLY A 40 -7.57 4.34 0.13
CA GLY A 40 -8.51 5.02 -0.76
C GLY A 40 -8.01 6.34 -1.33
N GLU A 41 -7.38 7.17 -0.50
CA GLU A 41 -7.01 8.55 -0.84
C GLU A 41 -5.50 8.74 -1.12
N TYR A 42 -4.78 7.67 -1.44
CA TYR A 42 -3.31 7.71 -1.54
C TYR A 42 -2.78 7.86 -2.96
N ILE A 43 -3.63 8.08 -3.94
CA ILE A 43 -3.22 8.29 -5.33
C ILE A 43 -4.09 9.34 -6.00
N SER A 44 -3.48 10.12 -6.88
CA SER A 44 -4.20 11.08 -7.73
C SER A 44 -4.96 10.34 -8.83
N ASN A 45 -6.25 10.60 -8.96
CA ASN A 45 -7.17 9.87 -9.84
C ASN A 45 -7.70 10.68 -11.03
N GLY A 46 -7.18 11.90 -11.23
CA GLY A 46 -7.59 12.80 -12.31
C GLY A 46 -8.78 13.71 -11.95
N GLU A 47 -9.25 13.71 -10.70
CA GLU A 47 -10.21 14.67 -10.20
C GLU A 47 -9.53 15.99 -9.83
N ASP A 48 -10.31 17.09 -9.74
CA ASP A 48 -9.82 18.42 -9.33
C ASP A 48 -8.58 18.91 -10.11
N ASP A 49 -8.56 18.69 -11.43
CA ASP A 49 -7.44 19.04 -12.31
C ASP A 49 -6.12 18.30 -11.97
N SER A 50 -6.17 17.25 -11.18
CA SER A 50 -5.01 16.43 -10.85
C SER A 50 -4.67 15.44 -11.98
N LEU A 51 -3.44 14.94 -11.97
CA LEU A 51 -3.00 13.91 -12.93
C LEU A 51 -3.61 12.55 -12.50
N ASP A 52 -4.24 11.83 -13.45
CA ASP A 52 -4.59 10.43 -13.25
C ASP A 52 -3.32 9.57 -13.38
N ILE A 53 -2.76 9.20 -12.24
CA ILE A 53 -1.48 8.47 -12.16
C ILE A 53 -1.59 7.08 -12.78
N ILE A 54 -2.70 6.39 -12.59
CA ILE A 54 -2.90 5.04 -13.13
C ILE A 54 -2.94 5.11 -14.65
N LYS A 55 -3.76 5.97 -15.24
CA LYS A 55 -3.83 6.12 -16.69
C LYS A 55 -2.49 6.54 -17.31
N GLU A 56 -1.76 7.43 -16.63
CA GLU A 56 -0.46 7.86 -17.12
C GLU A 56 0.57 6.73 -17.05
N PHE A 57 0.54 5.90 -16.00
CA PHE A 57 1.38 4.71 -15.90
C PHE A 57 1.06 3.71 -17.02
N GLU A 58 -0.21 3.35 -17.20
CA GLU A 58 -0.66 2.42 -18.24
C GLU A 58 -0.24 2.91 -19.64
N LYS A 59 -0.41 4.21 -19.91
CA LYS A 59 0.00 4.83 -21.17
C LYS A 59 1.51 4.74 -21.42
N ARG A 60 2.32 4.89 -20.37
CA ARG A 60 3.79 4.85 -20.50
C ARG A 60 4.37 3.46 -20.61
N THR A 61 3.74 2.50 -19.94
CA THR A 61 4.30 1.16 -19.78
C THR A 61 3.60 0.10 -20.60
N ASN A 62 2.38 0.37 -21.04
CA ASN A 62 1.44 -0.60 -21.60
C ASN A 62 1.12 -1.76 -20.63
N ILE A 63 1.32 -1.56 -19.33
CA ILE A 63 0.94 -2.50 -18.27
C ILE A 63 -0.38 -2.02 -17.68
N LYS A 64 -1.40 -2.90 -17.69
CA LYS A 64 -2.70 -2.63 -17.09
C LYS A 64 -2.60 -2.65 -15.56
N VAL A 65 -3.28 -1.71 -14.88
CA VAL A 65 -3.32 -1.65 -13.41
C VAL A 65 -4.71 -2.01 -12.90
N ASN A 66 -4.81 -3.12 -12.18
CA ASN A 66 -6.00 -3.47 -11.42
C ASN A 66 -5.86 -2.88 -10.02
N TYR A 67 -6.40 -1.69 -9.82
CA TYR A 67 -6.26 -0.94 -8.58
C TYR A 67 -7.46 -1.15 -7.68
N THR A 68 -7.24 -1.62 -6.46
CA THR A 68 -8.25 -1.79 -5.42
C THR A 68 -7.84 -1.06 -4.15
N THR A 69 -8.83 -0.69 -3.34
CA THR A 69 -8.58 0.07 -2.11
C THR A 69 -9.08 -0.66 -0.88
N TYR A 70 -8.51 -0.29 0.28
CA TYR A 70 -8.93 -0.75 1.60
C TYR A 70 -8.96 0.43 2.58
N GLU A 71 -9.63 0.24 3.71
CA GLU A 71 -9.81 1.28 4.72
C GLU A 71 -8.97 1.04 5.99
N THR A 72 -8.60 -0.22 6.28
CA THR A 72 -7.81 -0.57 7.47
C THR A 72 -6.72 -1.59 7.13
N ASN A 73 -5.58 -1.54 7.84
CA ASN A 73 -4.53 -2.54 7.69
C ASN A 73 -5.01 -3.97 8.02
N GLU A 74 -5.98 -4.09 8.93
CA GLU A 74 -6.58 -5.36 9.31
C GLU A 74 -7.41 -5.95 8.16
N GLU A 75 -8.10 -5.11 7.40
CA GLU A 75 -8.79 -5.52 6.15
C GLU A 75 -7.79 -6.01 5.11
N LEU A 76 -6.72 -5.24 4.85
CA LEU A 76 -5.64 -5.65 3.95
C LEU A 76 -5.07 -7.00 4.37
N TYR A 77 -4.70 -7.16 5.64
CA TYR A 77 -4.13 -8.41 6.16
C TYR A 77 -5.08 -9.59 5.97
N ASN A 78 -6.36 -9.42 6.32
CA ASN A 78 -7.36 -10.47 6.16
C ASN A 78 -7.58 -10.86 4.69
N MET A 79 -7.53 -9.88 3.79
CA MET A 79 -7.63 -10.11 2.35
C MET A 79 -6.43 -10.94 1.86
N LEU A 80 -5.21 -10.54 2.21
CA LEU A 80 -4.00 -11.26 1.81
C LEU A 80 -3.94 -12.68 2.36
N LYS A 81 -4.42 -12.89 3.59
CA LYS A 81 -4.31 -14.18 4.28
C LYS A 81 -5.40 -15.18 3.89
N ASN A 82 -6.62 -14.71 3.66
CA ASN A 82 -7.81 -15.57 3.57
C ASN A 82 -8.49 -15.58 2.20
N SER A 83 -8.05 -14.73 1.26
CA SER A 83 -8.61 -14.73 -0.09
C SER A 83 -7.72 -15.50 -1.08
N ASN A 84 -8.31 -15.85 -2.22
CA ASN A 84 -7.57 -16.40 -3.35
C ASN A 84 -7.07 -15.31 -4.32
N VAL A 85 -7.18 -14.05 -3.93
CA VAL A 85 -6.72 -12.91 -4.73
C VAL A 85 -5.23 -12.71 -4.48
N SER A 86 -4.45 -12.61 -5.54
CA SER A 86 -3.03 -12.28 -5.48
C SER A 86 -2.85 -10.80 -5.80
N TYR A 87 -2.08 -10.12 -4.97
CA TYR A 87 -1.65 -8.74 -5.21
C TYR A 87 -0.14 -8.72 -5.47
N ASP A 88 0.27 -7.90 -6.44
CA ASP A 88 1.69 -7.71 -6.79
C ASP A 88 2.31 -6.60 -5.95
N VAL A 89 1.51 -5.57 -5.62
CA VAL A 89 1.93 -4.42 -4.81
C VAL A 89 0.89 -4.11 -3.75
N VAL A 90 1.33 -3.98 -2.50
CA VAL A 90 0.51 -3.57 -1.36
C VAL A 90 1.16 -2.39 -0.63
N ILE A 91 0.37 -1.44 -0.13
CA ILE A 91 0.87 -0.22 0.51
C ILE A 91 0.33 -0.11 1.94
N PRO A 92 0.75 -0.96 2.88
CA PRO A 92 0.32 -0.90 4.28
C PRO A 92 1.15 0.07 5.13
N SER A 93 0.70 0.28 6.36
CA SER A 93 1.49 0.96 7.38
C SER A 93 2.63 0.08 7.89
N GLU A 94 3.67 0.70 8.42
CA GLU A 94 4.92 0.06 8.86
C GLU A 94 4.72 -1.10 9.85
N TYR A 95 3.80 -0.99 10.80
CA TYR A 95 3.54 -2.09 11.74
C TYR A 95 2.95 -3.33 11.07
N MET A 96 2.16 -3.12 10.01
CA MET A 96 1.62 -4.22 9.23
C MET A 96 2.70 -4.83 8.33
N ILE A 97 3.62 -4.02 7.81
CA ILE A 97 4.80 -4.51 7.08
C ILE A 97 5.60 -5.48 7.96
N SER A 98 5.94 -5.07 9.20
CA SER A 98 6.64 -5.96 10.14
C SER A 98 5.92 -7.31 10.28
N ARG A 99 4.60 -7.28 10.45
CA ARG A 99 3.81 -8.50 10.57
C ARG A 99 3.83 -9.36 9.30
N LEU A 100 3.73 -8.74 8.13
CA LEU A 100 3.75 -9.46 6.86
C LEU A 100 5.13 -10.10 6.59
N ILE A 101 6.22 -9.46 7.03
CA ILE A 101 7.58 -10.01 6.99
C ILE A 101 7.69 -11.19 7.96
N ASP A 102 7.27 -11.03 9.21
CA ASP A 102 7.33 -12.08 10.24
C ASP A 102 6.52 -13.34 9.86
N GLU A 103 5.48 -13.18 9.03
CA GLU A 103 4.62 -14.27 8.54
C GLU A 103 5.04 -14.76 7.13
N ASP A 104 6.21 -14.37 6.60
CA ASP A 104 6.73 -14.74 5.27
C ASP A 104 5.73 -14.46 4.11
N MET A 105 5.00 -13.35 4.21
CA MET A 105 3.96 -12.98 3.22
C MET A 105 4.46 -12.01 2.15
N LEU A 106 5.69 -11.54 2.22
CA LEU A 106 6.29 -10.62 1.25
C LEU A 106 7.47 -11.27 0.53
N LEU A 107 7.65 -10.88 -0.73
CA LEU A 107 8.81 -11.26 -1.53
C LEU A 107 9.90 -10.18 -1.40
N GLU A 108 11.17 -10.60 -1.39
CA GLU A 108 12.29 -9.67 -1.47
C GLU A 108 12.27 -8.90 -2.80
N LEU A 109 12.53 -7.60 -2.72
CA LEU A 109 12.60 -6.73 -3.90
C LEU A 109 13.96 -6.87 -4.59
N ASN A 110 13.94 -6.88 -5.93
CA ASN A 110 15.16 -6.70 -6.70
C ASN A 110 15.38 -5.20 -6.96
N PHE A 111 16.23 -4.56 -6.17
CA PHE A 111 16.50 -3.13 -6.24
C PHE A 111 17.22 -2.70 -7.53
N ASP A 112 17.86 -3.61 -8.26
CA ASP A 112 18.42 -3.33 -9.58
C ASP A 112 17.32 -2.90 -10.57
N ASN A 113 16.09 -3.34 -10.34
CA ASN A 113 14.91 -2.96 -11.13
C ASN A 113 14.22 -1.67 -10.61
N ILE A 114 14.72 -1.08 -9.53
CA ILE A 114 14.13 0.11 -8.88
C ILE A 114 15.15 1.26 -8.82
N PRO A 115 15.63 1.78 -9.95
CA PRO A 115 16.71 2.78 -9.97
C PRO A 115 16.33 4.08 -9.25
N ASN A 116 15.04 4.40 -9.16
CA ASN A 116 14.55 5.58 -8.46
C ASN A 116 14.62 5.45 -6.92
N TYR A 117 14.96 4.28 -6.37
CA TYR A 117 15.17 4.11 -4.93
C TYR A 117 16.23 5.06 -4.38
N ASP A 118 17.25 5.39 -5.19
CA ASP A 118 18.30 6.32 -4.82
C ASP A 118 17.82 7.76 -4.60
N ASN A 119 16.65 8.12 -5.14
CA ASN A 119 16.04 9.43 -4.93
C ASN A 119 15.40 9.58 -3.55
N LEU A 120 15.21 8.49 -2.80
CA LEU A 120 14.71 8.56 -1.44
C LEU A 120 15.74 9.16 -0.49
N MET A 121 15.28 10.02 0.42
CA MET A 121 16.12 10.48 1.54
C MET A 121 16.52 9.30 2.42
N ASP A 122 17.74 9.30 2.92
CA ASP A 122 18.30 8.17 3.69
C ASP A 122 17.45 7.76 4.89
N ARG A 123 16.79 8.73 5.54
CA ARG A 123 15.87 8.46 6.68
C ARG A 123 14.65 7.61 6.31
N PHE A 124 14.34 7.45 5.03
CA PHE A 124 13.23 6.63 4.53
C PHE A 124 13.70 5.34 3.86
N LYS A 125 14.98 5.06 3.93
CA LYS A 125 15.57 3.78 3.57
C LYS A 125 15.79 2.96 4.84
N LYS A 126 15.64 1.65 4.78
CA LYS A 126 15.87 0.74 5.92
C LYS A 126 15.10 1.15 7.17
N LEU A 127 13.79 1.24 7.03
CA LEU A 127 12.89 1.57 8.13
C LEU A 127 12.92 0.51 9.23
N ALA A 128 12.48 0.87 10.44
CA ALA A 128 12.44 -0.07 11.58
C ALA A 128 11.62 -1.34 11.30
N CYS A 129 10.62 -1.26 10.42
CA CYS A 129 9.82 -2.40 9.98
C CYS A 129 10.56 -3.31 8.98
N ASP A 130 11.60 -2.81 8.32
CA ASP A 130 12.44 -3.54 7.34
C ASP A 130 13.90 -3.07 7.46
N PRO A 131 14.59 -3.41 8.55
CA PRO A 131 15.91 -2.84 8.86
C PRO A 131 17.00 -3.27 7.87
N GLU A 132 16.80 -4.36 7.16
CA GLU A 132 17.72 -4.79 6.09
C GLU A 132 17.40 -4.08 4.76
N GLY A 133 16.22 -3.50 4.62
CA GLY A 133 15.76 -2.81 3.42
C GLY A 133 15.59 -3.78 2.25
N LYS A 134 14.95 -4.91 2.47
CA LYS A 134 14.78 -5.97 1.46
C LYS A 134 13.39 -5.99 0.83
N TYR A 135 12.38 -5.55 1.57
CA TYR A 135 10.98 -5.79 1.22
C TYR A 135 10.21 -4.52 0.84
N THR A 136 10.76 -3.34 1.17
CA THR A 136 9.97 -2.12 1.12
C THR A 136 10.64 -0.95 0.40
N VAL A 137 9.80 -0.13 -0.22
CA VAL A 137 10.12 1.22 -0.68
C VAL A 137 9.13 2.18 -0.02
N CYS A 138 9.62 3.19 0.71
CA CYS A 138 8.75 4.16 1.37
C CYS A 138 7.90 4.91 0.33
N TYR A 139 6.58 4.78 0.43
CA TYR A 139 5.62 5.44 -0.46
C TYR A 139 5.31 6.87 0.02
N SER A 140 4.92 7.02 1.28
CA SER A 140 4.67 8.31 1.91
C SER A 140 4.91 8.24 3.41
N TRP A 141 4.98 9.40 4.05
CA TRP A 141 5.02 9.53 5.50
C TRP A 141 4.20 10.74 5.93
N GLY A 142 3.75 10.74 7.16
CA GLY A 142 2.97 11.83 7.70
C GLY A 142 3.13 11.98 9.20
N VAL A 143 2.45 12.96 9.74
CA VAL A 143 2.33 13.19 11.19
C VAL A 143 0.86 13.25 11.57
N THR A 144 0.53 12.66 12.70
CA THR A 144 -0.80 12.79 13.29
C THR A 144 -0.89 14.10 14.05
N GLY A 145 -1.98 14.83 13.84
CA GLY A 145 -2.21 16.10 14.52
C GLY A 145 -3.70 16.40 14.69
N MET A 146 -4.02 17.37 15.52
CA MET A 146 -5.38 17.87 15.68
C MET A 146 -5.69 18.98 14.70
N VAL A 147 -6.81 18.85 14.00
CA VAL A 147 -7.44 19.91 13.23
C VAL A 147 -8.70 20.37 13.97
N TYR A 148 -8.89 21.65 14.10
CA TYR A 148 -10.05 22.19 14.83
C TYR A 148 -10.66 23.42 14.15
N ASP A 149 -11.96 23.57 14.29
CA ASP A 149 -12.71 24.75 13.82
C ASP A 149 -12.52 25.92 14.82
N LYS A 150 -11.76 26.93 14.40
CA LYS A 150 -11.50 28.14 15.19
C LYS A 150 -12.75 28.94 15.54
N THR A 151 -13.85 28.75 14.80
CA THR A 151 -15.10 29.45 15.09
C THR A 151 -15.87 28.83 16.23
N LYS A 152 -15.69 27.53 16.46
CA LYS A 152 -16.38 26.74 17.48
C LYS A 152 -15.54 26.50 18.72
N VAL A 153 -14.27 26.15 18.53
CA VAL A 153 -13.33 25.87 19.63
C VAL A 153 -12.65 27.18 20.06
N LYS A 154 -13.04 27.71 21.21
CA LYS A 154 -12.57 29.03 21.72
C LYS A 154 -11.14 28.98 22.23
N THR A 155 -10.75 27.89 22.87
CA THR A 155 -9.39 27.71 23.39
C THR A 155 -8.62 26.85 22.41
N LYS A 156 -7.48 27.38 21.93
CA LYS A 156 -6.59 26.62 21.03
C LYS A 156 -6.16 25.34 21.74
N PRO A 157 -6.41 24.16 21.13
CA PRO A 157 -5.88 22.91 21.66
C PRO A 157 -4.36 22.89 21.45
N ASP A 158 -3.60 22.67 22.51
CA ASP A 158 -2.13 22.66 22.55
C ASP A 158 -1.55 21.31 23.01
N SER A 159 -2.42 20.41 23.45
CA SER A 159 -2.08 19.04 23.80
C SER A 159 -3.21 18.08 23.42
N TRP A 160 -2.92 16.78 23.48
CA TRP A 160 -3.91 15.72 23.26
C TRP A 160 -5.04 15.72 24.29
N ASP A 161 -4.87 16.35 25.46
CA ASP A 161 -5.93 16.53 26.50
C ASP A 161 -7.22 17.14 25.93
N ALA A 162 -7.11 17.93 24.87
CA ALA A 162 -8.27 18.54 24.23
C ALA A 162 -9.29 17.50 23.71
N LEU A 163 -8.85 16.28 23.38
CA LEU A 163 -9.74 15.19 22.96
C LEU A 163 -10.58 14.61 24.10
N TRP A 164 -10.22 14.89 25.36
CA TRP A 164 -10.98 14.51 26.56
C TRP A 164 -11.77 15.67 27.17
N ASN A 165 -11.77 16.84 26.52
CA ASN A 165 -12.53 17.99 26.99
C ASN A 165 -14.04 17.70 26.86
N LYS A 166 -14.74 17.69 28.01
CA LYS A 166 -16.18 17.43 28.08
C LYS A 166 -17.03 18.44 27.32
N ASP A 167 -16.54 19.69 27.18
CA ASP A 167 -17.25 20.73 26.43
C ASP A 167 -17.30 20.43 24.92
N LEU A 168 -16.45 19.54 24.44
CA LEU A 168 -16.39 19.08 23.05
C LEU A 168 -17.07 17.72 22.84
N SER A 169 -17.77 17.22 23.85
CA SER A 169 -18.46 15.92 23.77
C SER A 169 -19.41 15.88 22.57
N GLY A 170 -19.32 14.81 21.78
CA GLY A 170 -20.10 14.63 20.54
C GLY A 170 -19.66 15.51 19.36
N GLN A 171 -18.55 16.26 19.49
CA GLN A 171 -17.99 17.11 18.43
C GLN A 171 -16.57 16.70 18.03
N ILE A 172 -16.07 15.59 18.57
CA ILE A 172 -14.75 15.04 18.27
C ILE A 172 -14.91 13.94 17.22
N LEU A 173 -14.14 14.05 16.15
CA LEU A 173 -13.99 13.02 15.13
C LEU A 173 -12.60 12.38 15.29
N MET A 174 -12.57 11.06 15.42
CA MET A 174 -11.36 10.27 15.44
C MET A 174 -11.33 9.39 14.18
N PHE A 175 -10.20 9.30 13.51
CA PHE A 175 -10.04 8.40 12.37
C PHE A 175 -10.04 6.92 12.80
N ASN A 176 -10.48 6.07 11.89
CA ASN A 176 -10.62 4.62 12.14
C ASN A 176 -9.29 3.90 11.95
N ASN A 177 -8.32 4.22 12.81
CA ASN A 177 -7.05 3.50 12.91
C ASN A 177 -6.75 3.23 14.38
N SER A 178 -6.85 1.97 14.78
CA SER A 178 -6.72 1.57 16.19
C SER A 178 -5.34 1.88 16.76
N ARG A 179 -4.28 1.72 15.98
CA ARG A 179 -2.90 1.96 16.43
C ARG A 179 -2.67 3.44 16.73
N ASP A 180 -3.05 4.32 15.82
CA ASP A 180 -2.86 5.75 16.00
C ASP A 180 -3.75 6.31 17.11
N ALA A 181 -5.01 5.85 17.21
CA ALA A 181 -5.91 6.26 18.28
C ALA A 181 -5.37 5.86 19.66
N MET A 182 -4.90 4.62 19.82
CA MET A 182 -4.29 4.14 21.06
C MET A 182 -2.96 4.85 21.35
N ALA A 183 -2.15 5.14 20.32
CA ALA A 183 -0.90 5.87 20.50
C ALA A 183 -1.11 7.28 21.07
N ILE A 184 -2.18 7.97 20.66
CA ILE A 184 -2.57 9.26 21.22
C ILE A 184 -2.88 9.14 22.73
N ALA A 185 -3.68 8.14 23.12
CA ALA A 185 -4.01 7.90 24.53
C ALA A 185 -2.77 7.52 25.35
N MET A 186 -1.90 6.67 24.79
CA MET A 186 -0.63 6.29 25.43
C MET A 186 0.29 7.50 25.66
N GLN A 187 0.43 8.36 24.66
CA GLN A 187 1.24 9.58 24.78
C GLN A 187 0.71 10.51 25.87
N LEU A 188 -0.60 10.61 26.02
CA LEU A 188 -1.21 11.40 27.09
C LEU A 188 -0.85 10.85 28.48
N GLU A 189 -0.78 9.52 28.62
CA GLU A 189 -0.35 8.83 29.82
C GLU A 189 1.19 8.77 30.01
N GLY A 190 1.94 9.39 29.11
CA GLY A 190 3.41 9.36 29.12
C GLY A 190 4.02 8.01 28.75
N ILE A 191 3.27 7.17 28.04
CA ILE A 191 3.70 5.87 27.57
C ILE A 191 4.26 6.02 26.14
N ASP A 192 5.42 5.43 25.88
CA ASP A 192 5.96 5.35 24.51
C ASP A 192 5.26 4.25 23.71
N PRO A 193 4.48 4.57 22.66
CA PRO A 193 3.76 3.58 21.88
C PRO A 193 4.68 2.58 21.16
N ALA A 194 5.92 2.96 20.86
CA ALA A 194 6.87 2.10 20.16
C ALA A 194 7.40 0.96 21.06
N ASN A 195 7.38 1.15 22.38
CA ASN A 195 7.91 0.23 23.37
C ASN A 195 6.86 -0.21 24.41
N CYS A 196 5.57 -0.13 24.07
CA CYS A 196 4.48 -0.43 24.98
C CYS A 196 4.29 -1.94 25.20
N THR A 197 3.83 -2.30 26.38
CA THR A 197 3.41 -3.65 26.75
C THR A 197 1.89 -3.79 26.67
N LYS A 198 1.38 -5.04 26.71
CA LYS A 198 -0.06 -5.28 26.81
C LYS A 198 -0.71 -4.52 28.00
N LYS A 199 -0.02 -4.44 29.14
CA LYS A 199 -0.50 -3.71 30.32
C LYS A 199 -0.63 -2.21 30.05
N ASP A 200 0.25 -1.64 29.24
CA ASP A 200 0.20 -0.24 28.85
C ASP A 200 -0.97 0.03 27.91
N VAL A 201 -1.25 -0.90 26.99
CA VAL A 201 -2.46 -0.86 26.14
C VAL A 201 -3.74 -0.94 26.96
N ASP A 202 -3.79 -1.84 27.95
CA ASP A 202 -4.97 -2.02 28.83
C ASP A 202 -5.20 -0.78 29.74
N LYS A 203 -4.18 0.07 29.93
CA LYS A 203 -4.27 1.30 30.73
C LYS A 203 -4.74 2.50 29.90
N ALA A 204 -4.32 2.59 28.64
CA ALA A 204 -4.62 3.68 27.71
C ALA A 204 -6.06 3.62 27.19
#